data_f52439794bf6063259fd7a7ad1eef650
#
_entry.id   f52439794bf6063259fd7a7ad1eef650
#
_cell.length_a   1.000
_cell.length_b   1.000
_cell.length_c   1.000
_cell.angle_alpha   90.00
_cell.angle_beta   90.00
_cell.angle_gamma   90.00
#
_symmetry.space_group_name_H-M   'P 1'
#
loop_
_entity.id
_entity.type
_entity.pdbx_description
1 polymer ?
#
loop_
_entity_poly.entity_id
_entity_poly.type
_entity_poly.pdbx_seq_one_letter_code
_entity_poly.pdbx_strand_id
1 'polypeptide(L)'
;MVRRVFFSFHYKNDVWRANQVRNSWVTKEYREAAGFIDSADFEELKRKGEDAVKRWIDEQFKNTSVTVVLIGSETSDRPYVRYELQKSFEKGNAILGVHIHKQKDIYHIFL
;
A
#
# COMPACT_ATOMS: atom_id res chain seq x y z
N MET A 1 -2.45 -19.55 9.60
CA MET A 1 -2.75 -18.86 8.34
C MET A 1 -2.21 -17.43 8.39
N VAL A 2 -1.44 -17.05 7.38
CA VAL A 2 -0.86 -15.71 7.29
C VAL A 2 -1.90 -14.75 6.71
N ARG A 3 -2.09 -13.60 7.34
CA ARG A 3 -2.93 -12.53 6.83
C ARG A 3 -2.07 -11.53 6.06
N ARG A 4 -2.32 -11.42 4.78
CA ARG A 4 -1.59 -10.52 3.92
C ARG A 4 -2.53 -9.39 3.47
N VAL A 5 -2.13 -8.15 3.76
CA VAL A 5 -2.89 -6.96 3.45
C VAL A 5 -2.11 -6.12 2.44
N PHE A 6 -2.78 -5.66 1.41
CA PHE A 6 -2.17 -4.75 0.44
C PHE A 6 -2.33 -3.31 0.92
N PHE A 7 -1.23 -2.56 0.97
CA PHE A 7 -1.25 -1.15 1.30
C PHE A 7 -1.06 -0.31 0.06
N SER A 8 -2.00 0.60 -0.20
CA SER A 8 -1.96 1.53 -1.32
C SER A 8 -1.68 2.92 -0.78
N PHE A 9 -0.69 3.62 -1.31
CA PHE A 9 -0.32 4.97 -0.86
C PHE A 9 0.47 5.71 -1.93
N HIS A 10 0.53 7.04 -1.77
CA HIS A 10 1.38 7.87 -2.63
C HIS A 10 2.84 7.67 -2.22
N TYR A 11 3.54 6.81 -2.93
CA TYR A 11 4.86 6.32 -2.56
C TYR A 11 5.84 7.46 -2.26
N LYS A 12 6.00 8.37 -3.21
CA LYS A 12 7.00 9.44 -3.08
C LYS A 12 6.74 10.36 -1.88
N ASN A 13 5.47 10.67 -1.64
CA ASN A 13 5.07 11.65 -0.64
C ASN A 13 4.91 11.05 0.75
N ASP A 14 4.40 9.82 0.84
CA ASP A 14 3.93 9.24 2.09
C ASP A 14 4.71 8.01 2.56
N VAL A 15 5.81 7.65 1.88
CA VAL A 15 6.53 6.40 2.19
C VAL A 15 6.98 6.33 3.65
N TRP A 16 7.39 7.43 4.23
CA TRP A 16 7.82 7.47 5.61
C TRP A 16 6.69 7.08 6.59
N ARG A 17 5.53 7.70 6.39
CA ARG A 17 4.36 7.39 7.22
C ARG A 17 3.84 5.99 6.95
N ALA A 18 3.86 5.59 5.70
CA ALA A 18 3.41 4.25 5.31
C ALA A 18 4.28 3.16 5.96
N ASN A 19 5.59 3.37 6.03
CA ASN A 19 6.49 2.43 6.69
C ASN A 19 6.22 2.32 8.20
N GLN A 20 5.82 3.40 8.85
CA GLN A 20 5.44 3.34 10.25
C GLN A 20 4.18 2.48 10.46
N VAL A 21 3.20 2.63 9.58
CA VAL A 21 1.98 1.82 9.62
C VAL A 21 2.32 0.35 9.37
N ARG A 22 3.15 0.08 8.37
CA ARG A 22 3.61 -1.27 8.07
C ARG A 22 4.27 -1.92 9.27
N ASN A 23 5.15 -1.21 9.94
CA ASN A 23 5.87 -1.75 11.09
C ASN A 23 4.93 -2.08 12.24
N SER A 24 3.90 -1.27 12.46
CA SER A 24 2.86 -1.58 13.44
C SER A 24 2.06 -2.82 13.07
N TRP A 25 1.74 -2.98 11.79
CA TRP A 25 0.97 -4.13 11.31
C TRP A 25 1.73 -5.43 11.49
N VAL A 26 3.00 -5.48 11.03
CA VAL A 26 3.77 -6.72 10.99
C VAL A 26 4.32 -7.17 12.35
N THR A 27 4.13 -6.40 13.41
CA THR A 27 4.53 -6.84 14.76
C THR A 27 3.66 -7.98 15.29
N LYS A 28 2.47 -8.18 14.73
CA LYS A 28 1.59 -9.27 15.12
C LYS A 28 1.91 -10.52 14.30
N GLU A 29 1.79 -11.68 14.93
CA GLU A 29 2.00 -12.96 14.24
C GLU A 29 1.01 -13.15 13.09
N TYR A 30 1.48 -13.81 12.04
CA TYR A 30 0.67 -14.16 10.88
C TYR A 30 0.12 -12.98 10.10
N ARG A 31 0.80 -11.83 10.18
CA ARG A 31 0.45 -10.65 9.40
C ARG A 31 1.57 -10.29 8.45
N GLU A 32 1.22 -10.03 7.21
CA GLU A 32 2.15 -9.55 6.19
C GLU A 32 1.61 -8.28 5.55
N ALA A 33 2.53 -7.41 5.13
CA ALA A 33 2.21 -6.20 4.39
C ALA A 33 2.71 -6.34 2.96
N ALA A 34 1.85 -6.07 2.00
CA ALA A 34 2.19 -6.04 0.58
C ALA A 34 2.11 -4.60 0.07
N GLY A 35 2.71 -4.34 -1.09
CA GLY A 35 2.68 -3.01 -1.70
C GLY A 35 3.86 -2.12 -1.29
N PHE A 36 4.82 -2.66 -0.57
CA PHE A 36 6.01 -1.92 -0.14
C PHE A 36 7.24 -2.32 -0.95
N ILE A 37 8.06 -1.35 -1.26
CA ILE A 37 9.28 -1.51 -2.04
C ILE A 37 10.22 -0.39 -1.61
N ASP A 38 11.53 -0.61 -1.60
CA ASP A 38 12.43 0.48 -1.25
C ASP A 38 12.59 1.49 -2.41
N SER A 39 13.10 2.68 -2.09
CA SER A 39 13.18 3.78 -3.05
C SER A 39 14.02 3.46 -4.28
N ALA A 40 15.15 2.78 -4.09
CA ALA A 40 16.04 2.45 -5.19
C ALA A 40 15.38 1.46 -6.15
N ASP A 41 14.72 0.44 -5.60
CA ASP A 41 14.03 -0.57 -6.38
C ASP A 41 12.82 0.02 -7.12
N PHE A 42 12.12 0.95 -6.49
CA PHE A 42 10.99 1.61 -7.13
C PHE A 42 11.43 2.48 -8.30
N GLU A 43 12.52 3.22 -8.14
CA GLU A 43 13.06 4.03 -9.25
C GLU A 43 13.51 3.14 -10.41
N GLU A 44 14.15 2.02 -10.11
CA GLU A 44 14.55 1.06 -11.14
C GLU A 44 13.34 0.51 -11.87
N LEU A 45 12.28 0.19 -11.14
CA LEU A 45 11.04 -0.32 -11.69
C LEU A 45 10.38 0.69 -12.63
N LYS A 46 10.36 1.97 -12.23
CA LYS A 46 9.82 3.05 -13.05
C LYS A 46 10.60 3.22 -14.35
N ARG A 47 11.91 3.02 -14.33
CA ARG A 47 12.74 3.09 -15.55
C ARG A 47 12.38 2.02 -16.55
N LYS A 48 11.87 0.89 -16.11
CA LYS A 48 11.43 -0.21 -16.98
C LYS A 48 10.08 0.06 -17.61
N GLY A 49 9.36 1.09 -17.17
CA GLY A 49 8.12 1.53 -17.77
C GLY A 49 6.88 1.21 -16.95
N GLU A 50 5.77 1.75 -17.40
CA GLU A 50 4.48 1.62 -16.71
C GLU A 50 4.03 0.17 -16.58
N ASP A 51 4.23 -0.63 -17.61
CA ASP A 51 3.82 -2.04 -17.58
C ASP A 51 4.58 -2.83 -16.51
N ALA A 52 5.85 -2.49 -16.30
CA ALA A 52 6.64 -3.15 -15.26
C ALA A 52 6.12 -2.80 -13.86
N VAL A 53 5.75 -1.54 -13.64
CA VAL A 53 5.16 -1.12 -12.37
C VAL A 53 3.83 -1.84 -12.13
N LYS A 54 2.98 -1.92 -13.13
CA LYS A 54 1.68 -2.60 -13.02
C LYS A 54 1.84 -4.09 -12.74
N ARG A 55 2.81 -4.76 -13.38
CA ARG A 55 3.09 -6.16 -13.09
C ARG A 55 3.55 -6.36 -11.64
N TRP A 56 4.38 -5.47 -11.14
CA TRP A 56 4.80 -5.52 -9.75
C TRP A 56 3.61 -5.38 -8.80
N ILE A 57 2.73 -4.41 -9.09
CA ILE A 57 1.51 -4.20 -8.29
C ILE A 57 0.67 -5.46 -8.30
N ASP A 58 0.44 -6.06 -9.46
CA ASP A 58 -0.37 -7.25 -9.58
C ASP A 58 0.20 -8.42 -8.77
N GLU A 59 1.53 -8.57 -8.75
CA GLU A 59 2.20 -9.57 -7.92
C GLU A 59 1.97 -9.33 -6.43
N GLN A 60 1.99 -8.07 -6.01
CA GLN A 60 1.78 -7.72 -4.61
C GLN A 60 0.36 -8.05 -4.14
N PHE A 61 -0.61 -8.07 -5.06
CA PHE A 61 -1.99 -8.39 -4.70
C PHE A 61 -2.22 -9.88 -4.42
N LYS A 62 -1.32 -10.75 -4.84
CA LYS A 62 -1.51 -12.20 -4.64
C LYS A 62 -1.70 -12.53 -3.17
N ASN A 63 -2.69 -13.37 -2.90
CA ASN A 63 -3.01 -13.86 -1.55
C ASN A 63 -3.45 -12.76 -0.58
N THR A 64 -3.89 -11.61 -1.08
CA THR A 64 -4.48 -10.57 -0.26
C THR A 64 -6.00 -10.61 -0.35
N SER A 65 -6.69 -10.19 0.71
CA SER A 65 -8.15 -10.06 0.72
C SER A 65 -8.61 -8.66 1.14
N VAL A 66 -7.70 -7.84 1.61
CA VAL A 66 -7.98 -6.48 2.07
C VAL A 66 -6.97 -5.53 1.47
N THR A 67 -7.45 -4.37 1.03
CA THR A 67 -6.62 -3.25 0.59
C THR A 67 -6.82 -2.10 1.56
N VAL A 68 -5.75 -1.64 2.16
CA VAL A 68 -5.76 -0.46 3.04
C VAL A 68 -5.17 0.71 2.26
N VAL A 69 -5.98 1.75 2.02
CA VAL A 69 -5.51 2.96 1.36
C VAL A 69 -5.05 3.94 2.43
N LEU A 70 -3.76 4.26 2.41
CA LEU A 70 -3.19 5.22 3.34
C LEU A 70 -3.30 6.61 2.70
N ILE A 71 -4.23 7.40 3.20
CA ILE A 71 -4.64 8.66 2.58
C ILE A 71 -3.78 9.80 3.11
N GLY A 72 -2.85 10.27 2.28
CA GLY A 72 -2.08 11.47 2.54
C GLY A 72 -2.68 12.67 1.81
N SER A 73 -1.93 13.76 1.74
CA SER A 73 -2.43 15.01 1.16
C SER A 73 -2.69 14.95 -0.35
N GLU A 74 -2.01 14.05 -1.08
CA GLU A 74 -2.10 13.99 -2.53
C GLU A 74 -2.45 12.59 -3.07
N THR A 75 -2.90 11.69 -2.21
CA THR A 75 -3.10 10.29 -2.58
C THR A 75 -4.09 10.11 -3.73
N SER A 76 -5.21 10.85 -3.71
CA SER A 76 -6.26 10.70 -4.71
C SER A 76 -5.84 11.09 -6.12
N ASP A 77 -4.77 11.87 -6.28
CA ASP A 77 -4.33 12.37 -7.57
C ASP A 77 -3.32 11.46 -8.27
N ARG A 78 -3.02 10.29 -7.69
CA ARG A 78 -1.95 9.44 -8.21
C ARG A 78 -2.48 8.30 -9.06
N PRO A 79 -1.99 8.17 -10.31
CA PRO A 79 -2.48 7.13 -11.24
C PRO A 79 -2.32 5.71 -10.69
N TYR A 80 -1.21 5.43 -10.01
CA TYR A 80 -0.98 4.08 -9.49
C TYR A 80 -1.90 3.75 -8.31
N VAL A 81 -2.26 4.75 -7.49
CA VAL A 81 -3.25 4.54 -6.43
C VAL A 81 -4.60 4.20 -7.04
N ARG A 82 -4.99 4.90 -8.11
CA ARG A 82 -6.24 4.61 -8.83
C ARG A 82 -6.22 3.20 -9.42
N TYR A 83 -5.10 2.82 -10.02
CA TYR A 83 -4.93 1.48 -10.57
C TYR A 83 -5.09 0.42 -9.47
N GLU A 84 -4.47 0.65 -8.32
CA GLU A 84 -4.54 -0.26 -7.18
C GLU A 84 -5.96 -0.39 -6.62
N LEU A 85 -6.69 0.72 -6.56
CA LEU A 85 -8.09 0.69 -6.13
C LEU A 85 -8.94 -0.10 -7.11
N GLN A 86 -8.76 0.09 -8.40
CA GLN A 86 -9.50 -0.65 -9.41
C GLN A 86 -9.19 -2.14 -9.34
N LYS A 87 -7.93 -2.51 -9.19
CA LYS A 87 -7.53 -3.91 -9.03
C LYS A 87 -8.12 -4.53 -7.76
N SER A 88 -8.16 -3.77 -6.69
CA SER A 88 -8.79 -4.23 -5.44
C SER A 88 -10.25 -4.55 -5.64
N PHE A 89 -10.96 -3.66 -6.33
CA PHE A 89 -12.38 -3.86 -6.63
C PHE A 89 -12.59 -5.10 -7.51
N GLU A 90 -11.81 -5.23 -8.57
CA GLU A 90 -11.90 -6.38 -9.49
C GLU A 90 -11.61 -7.70 -8.79
N LYS A 91 -10.64 -7.71 -7.89
CA LYS A 91 -10.26 -8.92 -7.13
C LYS A 91 -11.27 -9.27 -6.05
N GLY A 92 -12.10 -8.32 -5.65
CA GLY A 92 -13.05 -8.50 -4.56
C GLY A 92 -12.46 -8.25 -3.18
N ASN A 93 -11.34 -7.54 -3.10
CA ASN A 93 -10.76 -7.15 -1.81
C ASN A 93 -11.65 -6.15 -1.10
N ALA A 94 -11.78 -6.27 0.21
CA ALA A 94 -12.36 -5.21 1.02
C ALA A 94 -11.43 -4.01 0.98
N ILE A 95 -11.98 -2.81 0.91
CA ILE A 95 -11.19 -1.58 0.81
C ILE A 95 -11.44 -0.73 2.04
N LEU A 96 -10.35 -0.35 2.73
CA LEU A 96 -10.40 0.47 3.92
C LEU A 96 -9.51 1.70 3.72
N GLY A 97 -10.05 2.88 3.94
CA GLY A 97 -9.29 4.12 3.88
C GLY A 97 -8.83 4.56 5.25
N VAL A 98 -7.57 4.95 5.37
CA VAL A 98 -6.98 5.43 6.61
C VAL A 98 -6.22 6.72 6.34
N HIS A 99 -6.59 7.79 7.02
CA HIS A 99 -5.90 9.08 6.92
C HIS A 99 -4.59 9.05 7.72
N ILE A 100 -3.48 9.36 7.07
CA ILE A 100 -2.17 9.36 7.71
C ILE A 100 -1.50 10.74 7.75
N HIS A 101 -1.99 11.69 6.95
CA HIS A 101 -1.44 13.04 7.01
C HIS A 101 -1.83 13.72 8.32
N LYS A 102 -0.91 14.45 8.92
CA LYS A 102 -1.12 15.12 10.22
C LYS A 102 -1.31 14.15 11.39
N GLN A 103 -1.11 12.86 11.20
CA GLN A 103 -1.19 11.91 12.31
C GLN A 103 0.07 12.00 13.16
N LYS A 104 -0.12 12.14 14.45
CA LYS A 104 0.99 12.11 15.42
C LYS A 104 1.16 10.72 16.03
N ASP A 105 0.06 10.00 16.14
CA ASP A 105 0.05 8.65 16.71
C ASP A 105 -0.72 7.72 15.76
N ILE A 106 0.05 6.99 14.97
CA ILE A 106 -0.51 6.09 13.98
C ILE A 106 -0.95 4.75 14.57
N TYR A 107 -0.66 4.48 15.85
CA TYR A 107 -1.06 3.23 16.48
C TYR A 107 -2.57 3.08 16.59
N HIS A 108 -3.29 4.19 16.60
CA HIS A 108 -4.75 4.18 16.63
C HIS A 108 -5.37 3.67 15.33
N ILE A 109 -4.60 3.60 14.25
CA ILE A 109 -5.08 3.19 12.93
C ILE A 109 -5.55 1.73 12.93
N PHE A 110 -4.94 0.88 13.74
CA PHE A 110 -5.21 -0.56 13.76
C PHE A 110 -5.88 -1.03 15.04
N LEU A 111 -6.44 -0.13 15.79
CA LEU A 111 -7.23 -0.51 16.97
C LEU A 111 -8.71 -0.78 16.60
#